data_c2dc2edae30901e599fe5ee41adf1648
#
_entry.id   c2dc2edae30901e599fe5ee41adf1648
#
_cell.length_a   1.000
_cell.length_b   1.000
_cell.length_c   1.000
_cell.angle_alpha   90.00
_cell.angle_beta   90.00
_cell.angle_gamma   90.00
#
_symmetry.space_group_name_H-M   'P 1'
#
loop_
_entity.id
_entity.type
_entity.pdbx_description
1 polymer ?
#
loop_
_entity_poly.entity_id
_entity_poly.type
_entity_poly.pdbx_seq_one_letter_code
_entity_poly.pdbx_strand_id
1 'polypeptide(L)'
;MTIALSHGGTTMYVSTAAAQRLLVGTAGGVAILERPAGHEWRVVGRALPERHISALITPAPGLVVAGVFHDSVYVSQDDGETWERRGDGLEPANVYSLAAVEAAGHLCLYAGTEPAHLFVSDDLGRRWVERPALRAVPSCPRWMFPAPPHHAHVKHIVVSPQDPRVLYACVEQGALLRSRDEGTSWEELGGVDEDVHFLVVDPRDPTRLFISGGNGCYASRDGGGTWEHRTTRAHAIGAYPDTLVFRPSNPDLMFLGAARTDPPTWRKTHRAEARVCRSRDAGRTWRVLDGGLSTHLDAAVEAMTLEECEGHAALYVGTTAGDVYASADEGDSWHRIASGLPAISKYGHDRALAGK
;
A
#
# COMPACT_ATOMS: atom_id res chain seq x y z
N MET A 1 1.48 -18.35 9.39
CA MET A 1 0.57 -17.27 8.93
C MET A 1 0.96 -16.86 7.53
N THR A 2 -0.02 -16.51 6.69
CA THR A 2 0.18 -15.92 5.37
C THR A 2 0.12 -14.39 5.46
N ILE A 3 1.09 -13.70 4.87
CA ILE A 3 1.11 -12.25 4.72
C ILE A 3 1.17 -11.87 3.25
N ALA A 4 0.86 -10.64 2.93
CA ALA A 4 0.88 -10.12 1.56
C ALA A 4 1.87 -8.97 1.41
N LEU A 5 2.43 -8.83 0.22
CA LEU A 5 3.24 -7.70 -0.22
C LEU A 5 2.70 -7.21 -1.56
N SER A 6 2.12 -6.03 -1.56
CA SER A 6 1.58 -5.40 -2.76
C SER A 6 1.53 -3.88 -2.60
N HIS A 7 1.27 -3.17 -3.67
CA HIS A 7 1.19 -1.72 -3.66
C HIS A 7 -0.01 -1.21 -2.83
N GLY A 8 -1.23 -1.68 -3.07
CA GLY A 8 -2.48 -1.07 -2.56
C GLY A 8 -3.24 -1.91 -1.52
N GLY A 9 -2.57 -2.83 -0.82
CA GLY A 9 -3.21 -3.75 0.13
C GLY A 9 -2.80 -3.53 1.59
N THR A 10 -2.90 -4.59 2.39
CA THR A 10 -2.49 -4.58 3.79
C THR A 10 -0.97 -4.49 3.90
N THR A 11 -0.49 -3.55 4.70
CA THR A 11 0.95 -3.27 4.85
C THR A 11 1.50 -3.57 6.24
N MET A 12 0.64 -3.83 7.24
CA MET A 12 1.06 -4.09 8.61
C MET A 12 0.33 -5.28 9.19
N TYR A 13 1.09 -6.19 9.78
CA TYR A 13 0.61 -7.42 10.41
C TYR A 13 1.10 -7.52 11.84
N VAL A 14 0.23 -8.03 12.73
CA VAL A 14 0.60 -8.43 14.10
C VAL A 14 0.28 -9.91 14.24
N SER A 15 1.26 -10.69 14.64
CA SER A 15 1.15 -12.15 14.70
C SER A 15 1.79 -12.73 15.96
N THR A 16 1.40 -13.94 16.31
CA THR A 16 1.99 -14.73 17.40
C THR A 16 3.06 -15.72 16.92
N ALA A 17 3.22 -15.85 15.59
CA ALA A 17 4.25 -16.68 14.97
C ALA A 17 4.67 -16.04 13.64
N ALA A 18 5.96 -16.06 13.35
CA ALA A 18 6.51 -15.47 12.13
C ALA A 18 5.87 -16.08 10.87
N ALA A 19 5.62 -15.24 9.88
CA ALA A 19 5.04 -15.67 8.63
C ALA A 19 5.94 -16.70 7.92
N GLN A 20 5.31 -17.75 7.43
CA GLN A 20 5.98 -18.80 6.64
C GLN A 20 5.58 -18.74 5.16
N ARG A 21 4.59 -17.92 4.83
CA ARG A 21 4.09 -17.72 3.46
C ARG A 21 3.93 -16.24 3.18
N LEU A 22 4.48 -15.79 2.06
CA LEU A 22 4.39 -14.43 1.55
C LEU A 22 3.82 -14.45 0.13
N LEU A 23 2.67 -13.80 -0.05
CA LEU A 23 2.05 -13.61 -1.35
C LEU A 23 2.48 -12.24 -1.89
N VAL A 24 3.11 -12.24 -3.06
CA VAL A 24 3.62 -11.01 -3.68
C VAL A 24 2.78 -10.67 -4.90
N GLY A 25 2.09 -9.53 -4.85
CA GLY A 25 1.35 -8.99 -5.99
C GLY A 25 2.30 -8.37 -7.01
N THR A 26 2.23 -8.85 -8.24
CA THR A 26 3.10 -8.41 -9.33
C THR A 26 2.28 -8.01 -10.57
N ALA A 27 2.92 -7.35 -11.53
CA ALA A 27 2.32 -7.03 -12.83
C ALA A 27 2.01 -8.27 -13.70
N GLY A 28 2.38 -9.47 -13.26
CA GLY A 28 2.17 -10.73 -13.98
C GLY A 28 1.52 -11.83 -13.15
N GLY A 29 0.86 -11.49 -12.05
CA GLY A 29 0.18 -12.42 -11.15
C GLY A 29 0.66 -12.34 -9.72
N VAL A 30 0.24 -13.30 -8.90
CA VAL A 30 0.71 -13.49 -7.52
C VAL A 30 1.89 -14.44 -7.52
N ALA A 31 3.04 -14.03 -7.00
CA ALA A 31 4.13 -14.94 -6.68
C ALA A 31 3.96 -15.46 -5.26
N ILE A 32 4.15 -16.76 -5.06
CA ILE A 32 4.00 -17.43 -3.77
C ILE A 32 5.40 -17.81 -3.27
N LEU A 33 5.78 -17.22 -2.13
CA LEU A 33 7.02 -17.51 -1.45
C LEU A 33 6.74 -18.26 -0.16
N GLU A 34 7.58 -19.22 0.17
CA GLU A 34 7.52 -19.96 1.44
C GLU A 34 8.88 -19.99 2.13
N ARG A 35 8.81 -19.98 3.46
CA ARG A 35 9.95 -20.17 4.34
C ARG A 35 9.60 -21.19 5.41
N PRO A 36 9.84 -22.49 5.17
CA PRO A 36 9.72 -23.52 6.21
C PRO A 36 10.61 -23.18 7.41
N ALA A 37 10.22 -23.58 8.60
CA ALA A 37 10.96 -23.29 9.84
C ALA A 37 12.45 -23.66 9.70
N GLY A 38 13.33 -22.69 10.00
CA GLY A 38 14.78 -22.86 9.90
C GLY A 38 15.38 -22.81 8.48
N HIS A 39 14.59 -22.46 7.47
CA HIS A 39 15.02 -22.36 6.08
C HIS A 39 14.92 -20.93 5.52
N GLU A 40 15.52 -20.72 4.36
CA GLU A 40 15.42 -19.45 3.62
C GLU A 40 14.11 -19.38 2.82
N TRP A 41 13.70 -18.16 2.47
CA TRP A 41 12.59 -17.92 1.56
C TRP A 41 12.88 -18.46 0.17
N ARG A 42 11.87 -19.04 -0.47
CA ARG A 42 11.94 -19.48 -1.86
C ARG A 42 10.62 -19.30 -2.58
N VAL A 43 10.65 -19.00 -3.86
CA VAL A 43 9.48 -18.99 -4.73
C VAL A 43 9.05 -20.43 -4.96
N VAL A 44 7.81 -20.76 -4.55
CA VAL A 44 7.26 -22.13 -4.67
C VAL A 44 6.14 -22.24 -5.70
N GLY A 45 5.53 -21.11 -6.10
CA GLY A 45 4.41 -21.13 -7.02
C GLY A 45 4.05 -19.76 -7.57
N ARG A 46 3.07 -19.76 -8.46
CA ARG A 46 2.44 -18.56 -9.02
C ARG A 46 0.94 -18.80 -9.18
N ALA A 47 0.14 -17.74 -8.96
CA ALA A 47 -1.30 -17.74 -9.17
C ALA A 47 -1.71 -16.52 -10.00
N LEU A 48 -2.93 -16.55 -10.55
CA LEU A 48 -3.51 -15.46 -11.36
C LEU A 48 -2.55 -14.99 -12.47
N PRO A 49 -2.03 -15.88 -13.34
CA PRO A 49 -1.05 -15.50 -14.34
C PRO A 49 -1.59 -14.41 -15.28
N GLU A 50 -0.67 -13.56 -15.77
CA GLU A 50 -0.95 -12.48 -16.73
C GLU A 50 -1.90 -11.38 -16.21
N ARG A 51 -2.15 -11.35 -14.88
CA ARG A 51 -2.95 -10.30 -14.23
C ARG A 51 -2.06 -9.35 -13.46
N HIS A 52 -2.31 -8.06 -13.63
CA HIS A 52 -1.63 -7.05 -12.82
C HIS A 52 -2.31 -6.94 -11.45
N ILE A 53 -1.66 -7.48 -10.43
CA ILE A 53 -2.13 -7.44 -9.04
C ILE A 53 -1.73 -6.11 -8.42
N SER A 54 -2.70 -5.24 -8.25
CA SER A 54 -2.51 -3.91 -7.63
C SER A 54 -2.56 -3.95 -6.11
N ALA A 55 -3.40 -4.83 -5.55
CA ALA A 55 -3.61 -4.92 -4.12
C ALA A 55 -3.78 -6.38 -3.68
N LEU A 56 -3.22 -6.72 -2.52
CA LEU A 56 -3.46 -7.98 -1.80
C LEU A 56 -3.78 -7.67 -0.35
N ILE A 57 -4.86 -8.27 0.16
CA ILE A 57 -5.18 -8.25 1.59
C ILE A 57 -5.43 -9.66 2.10
N THR A 58 -5.12 -9.89 3.38
CA THR A 58 -5.35 -11.16 4.08
C THR A 58 -6.21 -10.88 5.33
N PRO A 59 -7.54 -10.68 5.16
CA PRO A 59 -8.41 -10.20 6.24
C PRO A 59 -8.63 -11.21 7.36
N ALA A 60 -8.49 -12.51 7.08
CA ALA A 60 -8.63 -13.60 8.03
C ALA A 60 -7.74 -14.78 7.61
N PRO A 61 -7.43 -15.71 8.52
CA PRO A 61 -6.71 -16.93 8.19
C PRO A 61 -7.35 -17.68 7.02
N GLY A 62 -6.54 -18.05 6.03
CA GLY A 62 -6.98 -18.72 4.81
C GLY A 62 -7.64 -17.80 3.76
N LEU A 63 -8.08 -16.61 4.13
CA LEU A 63 -8.76 -15.69 3.23
C LEU A 63 -7.79 -14.67 2.63
N VAL A 64 -7.71 -14.66 1.31
CA VAL A 64 -6.93 -13.67 0.55
C VAL A 64 -7.81 -13.01 -0.48
N VAL A 65 -7.71 -11.68 -0.62
CA VAL A 65 -8.42 -10.92 -1.64
C VAL A 65 -7.40 -10.18 -2.49
N ALA A 66 -7.49 -10.33 -3.80
CA ALA A 66 -6.62 -9.69 -4.78
C ALA A 66 -7.42 -8.69 -5.63
N GLY A 67 -6.98 -7.45 -5.65
CA GLY A 67 -7.41 -6.43 -6.60
C GLY A 67 -6.58 -6.53 -7.87
N VAL A 68 -7.24 -6.58 -9.02
CA VAL A 68 -6.61 -6.72 -10.32
C VAL A 68 -6.92 -5.50 -11.16
N PHE A 69 -5.87 -4.88 -11.67
CA PHE A 69 -6.01 -3.74 -12.57
C PHE A 69 -6.57 -4.20 -13.93
N HIS A 70 -7.58 -3.50 -14.44
CA HIS A 70 -8.33 -3.81 -15.66
C HIS A 70 -9.17 -5.09 -15.66
N ASP A 71 -9.38 -5.73 -14.49
CA ASP A 71 -10.19 -6.94 -14.46
C ASP A 71 -11.25 -6.93 -13.35
N SER A 72 -10.88 -7.10 -12.10
CA SER A 72 -11.85 -7.18 -10.99
C SER A 72 -11.19 -7.48 -9.66
N VAL A 73 -11.94 -8.16 -8.78
CA VAL A 73 -11.45 -8.74 -7.53
C VAL A 73 -11.47 -10.27 -7.64
N TYR A 74 -10.45 -10.91 -7.07
CA TYR A 74 -10.35 -12.36 -6.92
C TYR A 74 -10.22 -12.70 -5.44
N VAL A 75 -10.90 -13.77 -5.02
CA VAL A 75 -10.92 -14.22 -3.63
C VAL A 75 -10.43 -15.66 -3.57
N SER A 76 -9.50 -15.91 -2.66
CA SER A 76 -9.05 -17.23 -2.24
C SER A 76 -9.49 -17.49 -0.81
N GLN A 77 -9.88 -18.73 -0.51
CA GLN A 77 -10.26 -19.17 0.84
C GLN A 77 -9.35 -20.31 1.34
N ASP A 78 -8.20 -20.50 0.68
CA ASP A 78 -7.21 -21.53 0.93
C ASP A 78 -5.77 -21.00 0.84
N ASP A 79 -5.52 -19.82 1.43
CA ASP A 79 -4.21 -19.16 1.47
C ASP A 79 -3.58 -18.90 0.10
N GLY A 80 -4.42 -18.65 -0.93
CA GLY A 80 -3.95 -18.29 -2.26
C GLY A 80 -3.67 -19.47 -3.20
N GLU A 81 -4.14 -20.69 -2.86
CA GLU A 81 -3.99 -21.87 -3.73
C GLU A 81 -4.99 -21.82 -4.88
N THR A 82 -6.29 -21.57 -4.58
CA THR A 82 -7.31 -21.43 -5.60
C THR A 82 -7.99 -20.07 -5.52
N TRP A 83 -8.50 -19.58 -6.65
CA TRP A 83 -9.05 -18.24 -6.77
C TRP A 83 -10.35 -18.22 -7.53
N GLU A 84 -11.31 -17.47 -7.00
CA GLU A 84 -12.61 -17.21 -7.64
C GLU A 84 -12.71 -15.73 -7.99
N ARG A 85 -13.10 -15.41 -9.23
CA ARG A 85 -13.38 -14.03 -9.64
C ARG A 85 -14.70 -13.57 -9.02
N ARG A 86 -14.67 -12.44 -8.32
CA ARG A 86 -15.81 -11.85 -7.63
C ARG A 86 -15.85 -10.34 -7.84
N GLY A 87 -16.69 -9.86 -8.73
CA GLY A 87 -16.70 -8.44 -9.06
C GLY A 87 -18.04 -7.96 -9.59
N ASP A 88 -19.14 -8.64 -9.22
CA ASP A 88 -20.47 -8.20 -9.65
C ASP A 88 -20.80 -6.81 -9.06
N GLY A 89 -21.18 -5.88 -9.93
CA GLY A 89 -21.43 -4.47 -9.55
C GLY A 89 -20.20 -3.58 -9.39
N LEU A 90 -18.98 -4.09 -9.63
CA LEU A 90 -17.74 -3.30 -9.56
C LEU A 90 -17.43 -2.73 -10.95
N GLU A 91 -17.89 -1.51 -11.19
CA GLU A 91 -17.66 -0.74 -12.42
C GLU A 91 -17.31 0.71 -12.11
N PRO A 92 -16.09 1.20 -12.41
CA PRO A 92 -15.05 0.57 -13.24
C PRO A 92 -14.31 -0.55 -12.50
N ALA A 93 -13.86 -1.56 -13.25
CA ALA A 93 -13.19 -2.76 -12.73
C ALA A 93 -11.66 -2.59 -12.51
N ASN A 94 -11.14 -1.38 -12.64
CA ASN A 94 -9.72 -1.08 -12.40
C ASN A 94 -9.46 -0.94 -10.89
N VAL A 95 -9.36 -2.05 -10.19
CA VAL A 95 -9.09 -2.03 -8.75
C VAL A 95 -7.66 -1.55 -8.51
N TYR A 96 -7.51 -0.54 -7.66
CA TYR A 96 -6.22 0.08 -7.34
C TYR A 96 -5.80 -0.21 -5.90
N SER A 97 -6.76 -0.16 -4.98
CA SER A 97 -6.54 -0.42 -3.56
C SER A 97 -7.66 -1.25 -2.95
N LEU A 98 -7.32 -2.00 -1.91
CA LEU A 98 -8.24 -2.82 -1.13
C LEU A 98 -8.04 -2.55 0.36
N ALA A 99 -9.12 -2.55 1.11
CA ALA A 99 -9.11 -2.60 2.57
C ALA A 99 -10.22 -3.54 3.07
N ALA A 100 -10.07 -4.01 4.31
CA ALA A 100 -11.07 -4.82 4.96
C ALA A 100 -11.21 -4.42 6.42
N VAL A 101 -12.41 -4.61 6.96
CA VAL A 101 -12.69 -4.42 8.37
C VAL A 101 -13.73 -5.44 8.84
N GLU A 102 -13.52 -5.98 10.01
CA GLU A 102 -14.55 -6.75 10.71
C GLU A 102 -15.35 -5.80 11.61
N ALA A 103 -16.63 -5.66 11.35
CA ALA A 103 -17.54 -4.83 12.12
C ALA A 103 -18.85 -5.59 12.41
N ALA A 104 -19.29 -5.58 13.66
CA ALA A 104 -20.52 -6.24 14.10
C ALA A 104 -20.62 -7.74 13.70
N GLY A 105 -19.49 -8.46 13.62
CA GLY A 105 -19.43 -9.87 13.22
C GLY A 105 -19.54 -10.11 11.70
N HIS A 106 -19.43 -9.06 10.90
CA HIS A 106 -19.39 -9.14 9.44
C HIS A 106 -18.07 -8.56 8.91
N LEU A 107 -17.50 -9.22 7.91
CA LEU A 107 -16.33 -8.73 7.19
C LEU A 107 -16.80 -7.86 6.03
N CYS A 108 -16.46 -6.56 6.10
CA CYS A 108 -16.67 -5.62 5.01
C CYS A 108 -15.37 -5.44 4.21
N LEU A 109 -15.46 -5.53 2.90
CA LEU A 109 -14.37 -5.25 1.96
C LEU A 109 -14.62 -3.90 1.28
N TYR A 110 -13.57 -3.11 1.12
CA TYR A 110 -13.58 -1.86 0.35
C TYR A 110 -12.63 -1.98 -0.83
N ALA A 111 -13.06 -1.47 -1.98
CA ALA A 111 -12.26 -1.39 -3.20
C ALA A 111 -12.23 0.04 -3.73
N GLY A 112 -11.04 0.59 -3.88
CA GLY A 112 -10.78 1.85 -4.56
C GLY A 112 -10.32 1.61 -5.99
N THR A 113 -10.80 2.42 -6.92
CA THR A 113 -10.58 2.20 -8.36
C THR A 113 -9.92 3.39 -9.06
N GLU A 114 -9.57 3.17 -10.32
CA GLU A 114 -9.26 4.19 -11.34
C GLU A 114 -10.30 4.08 -12.49
N PRO A 115 -11.05 5.14 -12.85
CA PRO A 115 -11.17 6.42 -12.12
C PRO A 115 -11.59 6.26 -10.66
N ALA A 116 -11.38 7.30 -9.86
CA ALA A 116 -11.61 7.28 -8.42
C ALA A 116 -13.08 7.03 -8.05
N HIS A 117 -13.39 5.80 -7.68
CA HIS A 117 -14.65 5.36 -7.08
C HIS A 117 -14.33 4.52 -5.83
N LEU A 118 -15.27 4.41 -4.92
CA LEU A 118 -15.21 3.52 -3.78
C LEU A 118 -16.39 2.56 -3.80
N PHE A 119 -16.07 1.29 -3.64
CA PHE A 119 -17.05 0.21 -3.54
C PHE A 119 -16.93 -0.51 -2.21
N VAL A 120 -18.04 -1.06 -1.73
CA VAL A 120 -18.11 -1.90 -0.54
C VAL A 120 -18.80 -3.22 -0.87
N SER A 121 -18.33 -4.29 -0.22
CA SER A 121 -18.95 -5.61 -0.25
C SER A 121 -18.99 -6.20 1.17
N ASP A 122 -20.12 -6.78 1.56
CA ASP A 122 -20.34 -7.48 2.84
C ASP A 122 -20.53 -9.00 2.66
N ASP A 123 -20.33 -9.51 1.44
CA ASP A 123 -20.51 -10.90 1.06
C ASP A 123 -19.26 -11.53 0.44
N LEU A 124 -18.09 -11.11 0.91
CA LEU A 124 -16.78 -11.56 0.42
C LEU A 124 -16.54 -11.27 -1.06
N GLY A 125 -16.97 -10.12 -1.52
CA GLY A 125 -16.74 -9.61 -2.88
C GLY A 125 -17.67 -10.18 -3.95
N ARG A 126 -18.71 -10.99 -3.60
CA ARG A 126 -19.66 -11.50 -4.59
C ARG A 126 -20.45 -10.38 -5.23
N ARG A 127 -20.86 -9.39 -4.43
CA ARG A 127 -21.53 -8.17 -4.89
C ARG A 127 -20.87 -6.94 -4.33
N TRP A 128 -20.66 -5.94 -5.17
CA TRP A 128 -20.11 -4.64 -4.82
C TRP A 128 -21.15 -3.54 -5.00
N VAL A 129 -21.20 -2.62 -4.06
CA VAL A 129 -22.08 -1.45 -4.07
C VAL A 129 -21.24 -0.20 -4.01
N GLU A 130 -21.41 0.71 -4.97
CA GLU A 130 -20.70 1.98 -4.99
C GLU A 130 -21.10 2.85 -3.79
N ARG A 131 -20.12 3.59 -3.26
CA ARG A 131 -20.29 4.70 -2.31
C ARG A 131 -20.09 6.03 -3.07
N PRO A 132 -21.11 6.52 -3.80
CA PRO A 132 -20.95 7.65 -4.72
C PRO A 132 -20.64 8.97 -4.02
N ALA A 133 -20.88 9.07 -2.71
CA ALA A 133 -20.57 10.23 -1.90
C ALA A 133 -19.08 10.60 -1.89
N LEU A 134 -18.17 9.63 -2.15
CA LEU A 134 -16.74 9.92 -2.32
C LEU A 134 -16.51 10.98 -3.39
N ARG A 135 -17.28 10.95 -4.47
CA ARG A 135 -17.18 11.88 -5.60
C ARG A 135 -18.09 13.12 -5.49
N ALA A 136 -18.84 13.24 -4.40
CA ALA A 136 -19.70 14.39 -4.15
C ALA A 136 -18.99 15.54 -3.42
N VAL A 137 -17.70 15.38 -3.13
CA VAL A 137 -16.88 16.41 -2.46
C VAL A 137 -16.54 17.56 -3.42
N PRO A 138 -16.35 18.80 -2.93
CA PRO A 138 -16.16 20.00 -3.75
C PRO A 138 -14.94 19.95 -4.69
N SER A 139 -13.88 19.24 -4.31
CA SER A 139 -12.65 19.14 -5.14
C SER A 139 -12.77 18.18 -6.31
N CYS A 140 -13.69 17.21 -6.27
CA CYS A 140 -13.79 16.12 -7.25
C CYS A 140 -13.73 16.58 -8.74
N PRO A 141 -14.36 17.68 -9.16
CA PRO A 141 -14.26 18.13 -10.56
C PRO A 141 -12.85 18.54 -11.01
N ARG A 142 -11.91 18.70 -10.09
CA ARG A 142 -10.50 19.07 -10.35
C ARG A 142 -9.54 17.89 -10.30
N TRP A 143 -10.00 16.71 -9.85
CA TRP A 143 -9.15 15.54 -9.71
C TRP A 143 -8.65 15.08 -11.09
N MET A 144 -7.35 15.05 -11.28
CA MET A 144 -6.77 14.71 -12.56
C MET A 144 -5.33 14.21 -12.40
N PHE A 145 -5.08 12.99 -12.78
CA PHE A 145 -3.73 12.44 -12.78
C PHE A 145 -2.91 13.01 -13.96
N PRO A 146 -1.63 13.41 -13.77
CA PRO A 146 -0.87 14.10 -14.80
C PRO A 146 -0.46 13.22 -16.00
N ALA A 147 -0.52 11.89 -15.87
CA ALA A 147 -0.24 10.96 -16.96
C ALA A 147 -1.55 10.38 -17.55
N PRO A 148 -1.58 10.04 -18.85
CA PRO A 148 -2.72 9.35 -19.45
C PRO A 148 -3.07 8.07 -18.70
N PRO A 149 -4.37 7.74 -18.52
CA PRO A 149 -5.56 8.36 -19.11
C PRO A 149 -6.07 9.62 -18.37
N HIS A 150 -5.29 10.24 -17.50
CA HIS A 150 -5.60 11.43 -16.70
C HIS A 150 -6.71 11.21 -15.64
N HIS A 151 -6.89 9.98 -15.22
CA HIS A 151 -7.84 9.62 -14.17
C HIS A 151 -7.14 9.62 -12.80
N ALA A 152 -7.62 10.45 -11.88
CA ALA A 152 -7.27 10.28 -10.47
C ALA A 152 -7.81 8.94 -9.96
N HIS A 153 -7.15 8.35 -8.96
CA HIS A 153 -7.51 7.04 -8.44
C HIS A 153 -7.42 7.00 -6.92
N VAL A 154 -8.21 6.10 -6.32
CA VAL A 154 -8.14 5.84 -4.87
C VAL A 154 -6.93 4.96 -4.60
N LYS A 155 -5.79 5.60 -4.32
CA LYS A 155 -4.51 4.93 -4.14
C LYS A 155 -4.44 4.11 -2.85
N HIS A 156 -5.02 4.62 -1.78
CA HIS A 156 -4.98 3.94 -0.49
C HIS A 156 -6.29 4.16 0.28
N ILE A 157 -6.78 3.10 0.92
CA ILE A 157 -7.95 3.12 1.80
C ILE A 157 -7.48 2.67 3.18
N VAL A 158 -7.83 3.45 4.20
CA VAL A 158 -7.54 3.08 5.59
C VAL A 158 -8.83 3.05 6.38
N VAL A 159 -9.07 1.96 7.08
CA VAL A 159 -10.08 1.89 8.13
C VAL A 159 -9.41 2.21 9.46
N SER A 160 -10.00 3.10 10.25
CA SER A 160 -9.44 3.43 11.56
C SER A 160 -9.42 2.19 12.46
N PRO A 161 -8.27 1.85 13.08
CA PRO A 161 -8.18 0.68 13.94
C PRO A 161 -9.08 0.70 15.18
N GLN A 162 -9.54 1.88 15.59
CA GLN A 162 -10.35 2.08 16.80
C GLN A 162 -11.85 2.26 16.53
N ASP A 163 -12.22 2.72 15.34
CA ASP A 163 -13.62 2.89 14.95
C ASP A 163 -13.80 2.46 13.48
N PRO A 164 -14.43 1.31 13.23
CA PRO A 164 -14.60 0.78 11.87
C PRO A 164 -15.49 1.67 10.97
N ARG A 165 -16.22 2.64 11.54
CA ARG A 165 -17.01 3.61 10.78
C ARG A 165 -16.14 4.72 10.17
N VAL A 166 -14.93 4.93 10.71
CA VAL A 166 -14.02 5.97 10.23
C VAL A 166 -13.13 5.42 9.15
N LEU A 167 -13.29 5.97 7.95
CA LEU A 167 -12.49 5.65 6.76
C LEU A 167 -11.68 6.85 6.32
N TYR A 168 -10.52 6.60 5.76
CA TYR A 168 -9.75 7.57 5.00
C TYR A 168 -9.54 7.06 3.58
N ALA A 169 -9.59 7.95 2.61
CA ALA A 169 -9.26 7.66 1.22
C ALA A 169 -8.22 8.67 0.72
N CYS A 170 -7.08 8.14 0.29
CA CYS A 170 -6.05 8.91 -0.41
C CYS A 170 -6.38 8.86 -1.90
N VAL A 171 -6.87 9.95 -2.45
CA VAL A 171 -7.06 10.10 -3.90
C VAL A 171 -5.81 10.77 -4.46
N GLU A 172 -4.95 10.00 -5.14
CA GLU A 172 -3.71 10.51 -5.73
C GLU A 172 -4.06 11.53 -6.82
N GLN A 173 -3.47 12.73 -6.71
CA GLN A 173 -3.78 13.91 -7.53
C GLN A 173 -5.26 14.36 -7.39
N GLY A 174 -5.75 14.29 -6.17
CA GLY A 174 -7.13 14.64 -5.86
C GLY A 174 -7.27 15.26 -4.47
N ALA A 175 -7.41 14.43 -3.44
CA ALA A 175 -7.62 14.89 -2.08
C ALA A 175 -7.34 13.80 -1.04
N LEU A 176 -7.08 14.21 0.20
CA LEU A 176 -7.25 13.36 1.36
C LEU A 176 -8.66 13.50 1.89
N LEU A 177 -9.38 12.40 1.97
CA LEU A 177 -10.77 12.36 2.39
C LEU A 177 -10.93 11.56 3.69
N ARG A 178 -11.88 11.97 4.54
CA ARG A 178 -12.31 11.22 5.70
C ARG A 178 -13.82 11.03 5.70
N SER A 179 -14.26 9.82 6.01
CA SER A 179 -15.65 9.49 6.36
C SER A 179 -15.72 9.11 7.83
N ARG A 180 -16.86 9.38 8.49
CA ARG A 180 -17.17 8.95 9.86
C ARG A 180 -18.39 8.03 9.92
N ASP A 181 -18.87 7.58 8.77
CA ASP A 181 -20.13 6.86 8.57
C ASP A 181 -20.02 5.79 7.47
N GLU A 182 -18.91 5.04 7.47
CA GLU A 182 -18.66 3.90 6.56
C GLU A 182 -18.70 4.30 5.08
N GLY A 183 -18.27 5.53 4.75
CA GLY A 183 -18.24 6.03 3.39
C GLY A 183 -19.56 6.58 2.87
N THR A 184 -20.56 6.79 3.75
CA THR A 184 -21.85 7.37 3.36
C THR A 184 -21.74 8.88 3.11
N SER A 185 -20.87 9.57 3.84
CA SER A 185 -20.50 10.96 3.60
C SER A 185 -18.98 11.15 3.75
N TRP A 186 -18.44 12.22 3.15
CA TRP A 186 -17.02 12.50 3.13
C TRP A 186 -16.74 13.99 3.37
N GLU A 187 -15.67 14.26 4.12
CA GLU A 187 -15.07 15.58 4.30
C GLU A 187 -13.66 15.60 3.71
N GLU A 188 -13.26 16.74 3.13
CA GLU A 188 -11.89 16.95 2.65
C GLU A 188 -11.01 17.43 3.81
N LEU A 189 -9.87 16.75 3.99
CA LEU A 189 -8.84 17.16 4.96
C LEU A 189 -7.83 18.04 4.25
N GLY A 190 -7.85 19.34 4.54
CA GLY A 190 -6.90 20.29 3.96
C GLY A 190 -5.54 20.31 4.65
N GLY A 191 -4.61 21.13 4.12
CA GLY A 191 -3.29 21.32 4.72
C GLY A 191 -2.23 20.31 4.30
N VAL A 192 -2.55 19.43 3.36
CA VAL A 192 -1.64 18.51 2.69
C VAL A 192 -1.67 18.74 1.18
N ASP A 193 -0.67 18.21 0.49
CA ASP A 193 -0.62 18.22 -0.97
C ASP A 193 -1.73 17.34 -1.57
N GLU A 194 -2.17 17.64 -2.79
CA GLU A 194 -3.15 16.82 -3.51
C GLU A 194 -2.59 15.47 -4.00
N ASP A 195 -1.27 15.35 -4.06
CA ASP A 195 -0.56 14.12 -4.41
C ASP A 195 -0.37 13.23 -3.17
N VAL A 196 -1.47 12.70 -2.66
CA VAL A 196 -1.48 11.87 -1.44
C VAL A 196 -1.27 10.40 -1.80
N HIS A 197 -0.20 9.80 -1.26
CA HIS A 197 0.12 8.41 -1.55
C HIS A 197 -0.39 7.43 -0.51
N PHE A 198 0.13 7.49 0.71
CA PHE A 198 -0.23 6.62 1.80
C PHE A 198 -0.61 7.41 3.04
N LEU A 199 -1.58 6.90 3.77
CA LEU A 199 -1.91 7.35 5.12
C LEU A 199 -1.84 6.18 6.07
N VAL A 200 -1.27 6.37 7.25
CA VAL A 200 -1.31 5.43 8.36
C VAL A 200 -1.84 6.10 9.62
N VAL A 201 -2.64 5.36 10.39
CA VAL A 201 -3.30 5.81 11.62
C VAL A 201 -2.69 5.09 12.79
N ASP A 202 -2.25 5.80 13.83
CA ASP A 202 -1.75 5.18 15.07
C ASP A 202 -2.86 4.34 15.71
N PRO A 203 -2.68 3.01 15.91
CA PRO A 203 -3.72 2.16 16.47
C PRO A 203 -4.03 2.45 17.94
N ARG A 204 -3.19 3.21 18.64
CA ARG A 204 -3.38 3.61 20.04
C ARG A 204 -3.97 5.00 20.20
N ASP A 205 -3.80 5.85 19.19
CA ASP A 205 -4.28 7.23 19.18
C ASP A 205 -4.76 7.63 17.76
N PRO A 206 -6.07 7.54 17.47
CA PRO A 206 -6.61 7.83 16.14
C PRO A 206 -6.50 9.30 15.73
N THR A 207 -6.05 10.18 16.62
CA THR A 207 -5.74 11.57 16.26
C THR A 207 -4.35 11.73 15.65
N ARG A 208 -3.47 10.72 15.80
CA ARG A 208 -2.13 10.70 15.19
C ARG A 208 -2.19 10.03 13.82
N LEU A 209 -1.96 10.86 12.80
CA LEU A 209 -1.94 10.44 11.41
C LEU A 209 -0.59 10.77 10.77
N PHE A 210 -0.15 9.92 9.85
CA PHE A 210 1.06 10.17 9.07
C PHE A 210 0.76 9.94 7.59
N ILE A 211 1.31 10.77 6.73
CA ILE A 211 1.11 10.72 5.28
C ILE A 211 2.45 10.75 4.58
N SER A 212 2.57 9.97 3.50
CA SER A 212 3.53 10.18 2.41
C SER A 212 2.82 10.72 1.17
N GLY A 213 3.48 11.54 0.40
CA GLY A 213 2.92 12.14 -0.81
C GLY A 213 3.98 12.80 -1.67
N GLY A 214 3.59 13.33 -2.81
CA GLY A 214 4.48 13.91 -3.81
C GLY A 214 5.33 15.10 -3.34
N ASN A 215 4.97 15.74 -2.23
CA ASN A 215 5.73 16.83 -1.62
C ASN A 215 6.43 16.47 -0.29
N GLY A 216 6.44 15.19 0.08
CA GLY A 216 7.11 14.74 1.29
C GLY A 216 6.18 14.03 2.28
N CYS A 217 6.56 14.06 3.56
CA CYS A 217 5.80 13.42 4.64
C CYS A 217 5.18 14.47 5.55
N TYR A 218 3.97 14.15 6.05
CA TYR A 218 3.22 15.00 6.96
C TYR A 218 2.79 14.20 8.18
N ALA A 219 2.61 14.88 9.31
CA ALA A 219 2.07 14.31 10.53
C ALA A 219 0.97 15.20 11.12
N SER A 220 -0.12 14.60 11.55
CA SER A 220 -1.19 15.25 12.31
C SER A 220 -1.27 14.69 13.73
N ARG A 221 -1.76 15.51 14.67
CA ARG A 221 -2.02 15.12 16.06
C ARG A 221 -3.46 15.44 16.49
N ASP A 222 -4.29 15.83 15.55
CA ASP A 222 -5.68 16.27 15.79
C ASP A 222 -6.65 15.60 14.79
N GLY A 223 -6.29 14.42 14.31
CA GLY A 223 -7.13 13.65 13.38
C GLY A 223 -7.20 14.25 11.97
N GLY A 224 -6.19 14.99 11.55
CA GLY A 224 -6.12 15.58 10.21
C GLY A 224 -6.68 17.00 10.13
N GLY A 225 -6.98 17.66 11.26
CA GLY A 225 -7.39 19.06 11.28
C GLY A 225 -6.24 20.00 10.93
N THR A 226 -5.04 19.68 11.42
CA THR A 226 -3.80 20.39 11.10
C THR A 226 -2.67 19.41 10.80
N TRP A 227 -1.67 19.84 10.00
CA TRP A 227 -0.56 19.01 9.58
C TRP A 227 0.78 19.72 9.76
N GLU A 228 1.74 18.99 10.29
CA GLU A 228 3.14 19.38 10.33
C GLU A 228 3.85 18.72 9.13
N HIS A 229 4.45 19.54 8.26
CA HIS A 229 5.27 19.05 7.14
C HIS A 229 6.62 18.60 7.67
N ARG A 230 6.89 17.30 7.63
CA ARG A 230 8.07 16.65 8.21
C ARG A 230 9.26 16.65 7.27
N THR A 231 9.02 16.42 5.99
CA THR A 231 10.06 16.37 4.96
C THR A 231 9.59 17.06 3.70
N THR A 232 10.51 17.70 3.00
CA THR A 232 10.25 18.34 1.69
C THR A 232 10.91 17.52 0.59
N ARG A 233 10.65 17.84 -0.67
CA ARG A 233 11.31 17.23 -1.84
C ARG A 233 12.83 17.30 -1.81
N ALA A 234 13.41 18.29 -1.12
CA ALA A 234 14.86 18.43 -0.95
C ALA A 234 15.45 17.59 0.18
N HIS A 235 14.63 16.88 0.94
CA HIS A 235 15.09 16.07 2.06
C HIS A 235 15.94 14.87 1.58
N ALA A 236 16.89 14.44 2.42
CA ALA A 236 17.81 13.33 2.10
C ALA A 236 17.13 11.98 1.83
N ILE A 237 15.89 11.77 2.30
CA ILE A 237 15.12 10.56 2.01
C ILE A 237 14.74 10.44 0.53
N GLY A 238 14.62 11.55 -0.20
CA GLY A 238 14.20 11.60 -1.60
C GLY A 238 12.98 12.49 -1.83
N ALA A 239 12.76 12.86 -3.08
CA ALA A 239 11.71 13.77 -3.50
C ALA A 239 10.34 13.10 -3.65
N TYR A 240 10.29 11.76 -3.71
CA TYR A 240 9.08 11.01 -3.98
C TYR A 240 8.92 9.86 -2.96
N PRO A 241 8.47 10.15 -1.70
CA PRO A 241 8.10 9.13 -0.74
C PRO A 241 6.79 8.47 -1.18
N ASP A 242 6.78 7.15 -1.25
CA ASP A 242 5.61 6.38 -1.67
C ASP A 242 5.05 5.53 -0.52
N THR A 243 5.64 4.40 -0.23
CA THR A 243 5.16 3.49 0.83
C THR A 243 5.55 3.97 2.22
N LEU A 244 4.63 3.83 3.18
CA LEU A 244 4.86 4.20 4.58
C LEU A 244 4.25 3.16 5.50
N VAL A 245 5.05 2.61 6.43
CA VAL A 245 4.59 1.70 7.48
C VAL A 245 5.20 2.09 8.82
N PHE A 246 4.58 1.67 9.91
CA PHE A 246 5.15 1.78 11.25
C PHE A 246 4.98 0.45 12.01
N ARG A 247 5.73 0.31 13.10
CA ARG A 247 5.56 -0.81 14.01
C ARG A 247 4.29 -0.61 14.86
N PRO A 248 3.28 -1.49 14.81
CA PRO A 248 2.01 -1.30 15.52
C PRO A 248 2.14 -1.07 17.03
N SER A 249 3.05 -1.79 17.70
CA SER A 249 3.33 -1.60 19.14
C SER A 249 4.15 -0.35 19.45
N ASN A 250 4.81 0.25 18.46
CA ASN A 250 5.60 1.47 18.60
C ASN A 250 5.56 2.33 17.33
N PRO A 251 4.47 3.10 17.10
CA PRO A 251 4.30 3.92 15.89
C PRO A 251 5.32 5.05 15.70
N ASP A 252 6.21 5.30 16.66
CA ASP A 252 7.34 6.19 16.47
C ASP A 252 8.47 5.54 15.62
N LEU A 253 8.49 4.21 15.56
CA LEU A 253 9.35 3.46 14.65
C LEU A 253 8.66 3.28 13.30
N MET A 254 9.13 4.03 12.31
CA MET A 254 8.53 4.11 10.98
C MET A 254 9.53 3.72 9.89
N PHE A 255 9.00 3.21 8.78
CA PHE A 255 9.78 2.89 7.59
C PHE A 255 9.10 3.47 6.36
N LEU A 256 9.93 3.92 5.42
CA LEU A 256 9.51 4.64 4.23
C LEU A 256 10.30 4.15 3.02
N GLY A 257 9.60 3.81 1.95
CA GLY A 257 10.18 3.65 0.62
C GLY A 257 10.08 4.97 -0.14
N ALA A 258 11.21 5.51 -0.60
CA ALA A 258 11.22 6.77 -1.32
C ALA A 258 12.16 6.71 -2.52
N ALA A 259 11.79 7.36 -3.61
CA ALA A 259 12.67 7.59 -4.75
C ALA A 259 13.30 8.98 -4.67
N ARG A 260 14.53 9.09 -5.17
CA ARG A 260 15.25 10.38 -5.17
C ARG A 260 14.61 11.39 -6.12
N THR A 261 14.04 10.90 -7.21
CA THR A 261 13.39 11.69 -8.25
C THR A 261 11.94 11.22 -8.43
N ASP A 262 11.20 11.93 -9.25
CA ASP A 262 9.80 11.69 -9.55
C ASP A 262 9.58 10.93 -10.87
N PRO A 263 8.39 10.36 -11.12
CA PRO A 263 8.09 9.61 -12.33
C PRO A 263 8.36 10.33 -13.65
N PRO A 264 8.13 11.65 -13.81
CA PRO A 264 8.57 12.39 -14.99
C PRO A 264 10.08 12.32 -15.27
N THR A 265 10.89 12.29 -14.22
CA THR A 265 12.33 12.11 -14.32
C THR A 265 12.70 10.67 -14.68
N TRP A 266 12.02 9.66 -14.11
CA TRP A 266 12.26 8.25 -14.40
C TRP A 266 12.04 7.90 -15.86
N ARG A 267 11.04 8.51 -16.52
CA ARG A 267 10.81 8.34 -17.96
C ARG A 267 11.99 8.77 -18.83
N LYS A 268 12.83 9.66 -18.31
CA LYS A 268 14.00 10.19 -19.02
C LYS A 268 15.29 9.43 -18.66
N THR A 269 15.43 9.06 -17.39
CA THR A 269 16.67 8.51 -16.85
C THR A 269 16.62 6.98 -16.70
N HIS A 270 15.43 6.38 -16.70
CA HIS A 270 15.15 4.98 -16.38
C HIS A 270 15.69 4.57 -15.00
N ARG A 271 15.74 5.53 -14.08
CA ARG A 271 16.27 5.34 -12.72
C ARG A 271 15.42 6.09 -11.71
N ALA A 272 14.93 5.38 -10.69
CA ALA A 272 14.24 5.98 -9.54
C ALA A 272 15.22 6.42 -8.45
N GLU A 273 16.37 5.75 -8.35
CA GLU A 273 17.34 5.89 -7.26
C GLU A 273 16.65 5.73 -5.89
N ALA A 274 15.82 4.67 -5.78
CA ALA A 274 15.03 4.45 -4.59
C ALA A 274 15.88 3.99 -3.41
N ARG A 275 15.34 4.21 -2.22
CA ARG A 275 15.93 3.85 -0.93
C ARG A 275 14.85 3.50 0.08
N VAL A 276 15.23 2.74 1.09
CA VAL A 276 14.42 2.52 2.28
C VAL A 276 14.99 3.33 3.43
N CYS A 277 14.12 4.00 4.15
CA CYS A 277 14.50 4.86 5.27
C CYS A 277 13.78 4.43 6.54
N ARG A 278 14.41 4.66 7.69
CA ARG A 278 13.85 4.42 9.03
C ARG A 278 13.85 5.71 9.85
N SER A 279 12.74 5.94 10.57
CA SER A 279 12.63 6.92 11.65
C SER A 279 12.37 6.20 12.97
N ARG A 280 12.89 6.73 14.08
CA ARG A 280 12.62 6.28 15.46
C ARG A 280 11.93 7.35 16.31
N ASP A 281 11.51 8.43 15.70
CA ASP A 281 10.96 9.63 16.33
C ASP A 281 9.71 10.19 15.62
N ALA A 282 8.88 9.27 15.12
CA ALA A 282 7.63 9.60 14.41
C ALA A 282 7.86 10.48 13.17
N GLY A 283 8.87 10.16 12.38
CA GLY A 283 9.15 10.84 11.11
C GLY A 283 9.81 12.21 11.23
N ARG A 284 10.33 12.59 12.41
CA ARG A 284 11.08 13.86 12.56
C ARG A 284 12.48 13.78 11.97
N THR A 285 13.15 12.66 12.22
CA THR A 285 14.46 12.36 11.61
C THR A 285 14.41 11.02 10.88
N TRP A 286 15.19 10.90 9.82
CA TRP A 286 15.23 9.72 8.97
C TRP A 286 16.67 9.29 8.70
N ARG A 287 16.92 7.99 8.78
CA ARG A 287 18.16 7.35 8.36
C ARG A 287 17.89 6.50 7.12
N VAL A 288 18.71 6.66 6.08
CA VAL A 288 18.74 5.74 4.93
C VAL A 288 19.35 4.41 5.40
N LEU A 289 18.72 3.30 5.04
CA LEU A 289 19.15 1.96 5.40
C LEU A 289 20.04 1.40 4.30
N ASP A 290 21.20 0.85 4.68
CA ASP A 290 22.27 0.42 3.76
C ASP A 290 22.83 -0.97 4.06
N GLY A 291 22.32 -1.66 5.07
CA GLY A 291 22.79 -2.96 5.52
C GLY A 291 22.47 -4.12 4.56
N GLY A 292 23.08 -4.14 3.38
CA GLY A 292 22.81 -5.14 2.33
C GLY A 292 21.74 -4.73 1.31
N LEU A 293 21.14 -3.54 1.46
CA LEU A 293 20.27 -2.92 0.50
C LEU A 293 20.98 -1.72 -0.14
N SER A 294 20.94 -1.60 -1.46
CA SER A 294 21.50 -0.41 -2.12
C SER A 294 20.77 0.85 -1.67
N THR A 295 21.52 1.90 -1.37
CA THR A 295 20.98 3.24 -1.07
C THR A 295 20.51 3.99 -2.32
N HIS A 296 20.71 3.40 -3.51
CA HIS A 296 20.30 3.93 -4.81
C HIS A 296 19.88 2.77 -5.70
N LEU A 297 18.68 2.22 -5.45
CA LEU A 297 18.08 1.23 -6.34
C LEU A 297 17.64 1.92 -7.64
N ASP A 298 18.04 1.41 -8.80
CA ASP A 298 17.54 1.95 -10.07
C ASP A 298 16.02 1.80 -10.19
N ALA A 299 15.46 0.78 -9.56
CA ALA A 299 14.03 0.55 -9.42
C ALA A 299 13.38 1.44 -8.35
N ALA A 300 12.05 1.61 -8.42
CA ALA A 300 11.27 2.20 -7.34
C ALA A 300 10.88 1.14 -6.29
N VAL A 301 10.68 1.56 -5.05
CA VAL A 301 10.11 0.78 -3.95
C VAL A 301 8.64 1.19 -3.81
N GLU A 302 7.73 0.33 -4.28
CA GLU A 302 6.29 0.62 -4.32
C GLU A 302 5.45 -0.32 -3.46
N ALA A 303 6.06 -1.33 -2.87
CA ALA A 303 5.41 -2.22 -1.91
C ALA A 303 6.30 -2.40 -0.68
N MET A 304 5.70 -2.26 0.49
CA MET A 304 6.37 -2.49 1.77
C MET A 304 5.37 -3.09 2.75
N THR A 305 5.80 -4.14 3.44
CA THR A 305 5.01 -4.79 4.47
C THR A 305 5.86 -4.95 5.73
N LEU A 306 5.26 -4.65 6.87
CA LEU A 306 5.84 -4.89 8.19
C LEU A 306 5.04 -5.98 8.90
N GLU A 307 5.74 -6.97 9.44
CA GLU A 307 5.21 -7.99 10.33
C GLU A 307 5.80 -7.79 11.73
N GLU A 308 4.95 -7.57 12.73
CA GLU A 308 5.34 -7.59 14.12
C GLU A 308 4.96 -8.94 14.75
N CYS A 309 5.98 -9.67 15.23
CA CYS A 309 5.83 -10.98 15.84
C CYS A 309 6.72 -11.09 17.07
N GLU A 310 6.16 -11.47 18.22
CA GLU A 310 6.88 -11.73 19.48
C GLU A 310 7.88 -10.61 19.87
N GLY A 311 7.49 -9.35 19.64
CA GLY A 311 8.34 -8.20 19.97
C GLY A 311 9.42 -7.89 18.93
N HIS A 312 9.47 -8.60 17.80
CA HIS A 312 10.35 -8.32 16.67
C HIS A 312 9.56 -7.75 15.50
N ALA A 313 10.21 -6.93 14.68
CA ALA A 313 9.61 -6.40 13.46
C ALA A 313 10.42 -6.87 12.25
N ALA A 314 9.78 -7.65 11.39
CA ALA A 314 10.30 -8.00 10.08
C ALA A 314 9.72 -7.08 9.00
N LEU A 315 10.54 -6.75 8.01
CA LEU A 315 10.18 -5.91 6.87
C LEU A 315 10.34 -6.68 5.57
N TYR A 316 9.41 -6.46 4.66
CA TYR A 316 9.45 -6.99 3.30
C TYR A 316 9.26 -5.82 2.32
N VAL A 317 10.13 -5.76 1.31
CA VAL A 317 10.14 -4.67 0.32
C VAL A 317 10.13 -5.25 -1.07
N GLY A 318 9.20 -4.78 -1.90
CA GLY A 318 9.07 -5.13 -3.30
C GLY A 318 9.45 -3.97 -4.21
N THR A 319 10.13 -4.27 -5.31
CA THR A 319 10.61 -3.27 -6.26
C THR A 319 9.98 -3.43 -7.64
N THR A 320 9.98 -2.34 -8.40
CA THR A 320 9.54 -2.35 -9.80
C THR A 320 10.44 -3.20 -10.72
N ALA A 321 11.63 -3.61 -10.26
CA ALA A 321 12.50 -4.56 -10.97
C ALA A 321 12.13 -6.03 -10.70
N GLY A 322 11.14 -6.31 -9.83
CA GLY A 322 10.75 -7.67 -9.48
C GLY A 322 11.66 -8.34 -8.45
N ASP A 323 12.40 -7.55 -7.67
CA ASP A 323 13.15 -8.03 -6.52
C ASP A 323 12.34 -7.88 -5.24
N VAL A 324 12.46 -8.87 -4.34
CA VAL A 324 11.93 -8.82 -2.98
C VAL A 324 13.07 -8.93 -1.98
N TYR A 325 13.11 -7.98 -1.04
CA TYR A 325 14.07 -7.96 0.06
C TYR A 325 13.34 -8.17 1.38
N ALA A 326 14.00 -8.81 2.34
CA ALA A 326 13.54 -8.99 3.70
C ALA A 326 14.59 -8.57 4.72
N SER A 327 14.13 -8.03 5.84
CA SER A 327 14.91 -7.73 7.03
C SER A 327 14.20 -8.28 8.25
N ALA A 328 14.92 -8.91 9.17
CA ALA A 328 14.38 -9.42 10.44
C ALA A 328 14.80 -8.60 11.66
N ASP A 329 15.51 -7.48 11.46
CA ASP A 329 16.14 -6.66 12.48
C ASP A 329 15.86 -5.15 12.30
N GLU A 330 14.61 -4.81 11.98
CA GLU A 330 14.15 -3.43 11.79
C GLU A 330 14.93 -2.68 10.70
N GLY A 331 15.41 -3.40 9.68
CA GLY A 331 16.12 -2.83 8.53
C GLY A 331 17.62 -2.63 8.75
N ASP A 332 18.21 -3.15 9.81
CA ASP A 332 19.67 -3.05 10.04
C ASP A 332 20.44 -3.99 9.10
N SER A 333 19.87 -5.15 8.71
CA SER A 333 20.38 -6.00 7.65
C SER A 333 19.28 -6.44 6.68
N TRP A 334 19.63 -6.60 5.40
CA TRP A 334 18.72 -6.97 4.33
C TRP A 334 19.24 -8.14 3.50
N HIS A 335 18.33 -9.04 3.14
CA HIS A 335 18.59 -10.15 2.26
C HIS A 335 17.62 -10.12 1.09
N ARG A 336 18.10 -10.32 -0.13
CA ARG A 336 17.23 -10.50 -1.29
C ARG A 336 16.68 -11.93 -1.27
N ILE A 337 15.35 -12.05 -1.07
CA ILE A 337 14.65 -13.33 -0.92
C ILE A 337 14.01 -13.83 -2.21
N ALA A 338 13.80 -12.94 -3.20
CA ALA A 338 13.40 -13.31 -4.56
C ALA A 338 13.93 -12.29 -5.57
N SER A 339 14.09 -12.71 -6.80
CA SER A 339 14.48 -11.86 -7.94
C SER A 339 13.91 -12.41 -9.25
N GLY A 340 13.84 -11.54 -10.28
CA GLY A 340 13.32 -11.93 -11.58
C GLY A 340 11.82 -12.22 -11.60
N LEU A 341 11.08 -11.71 -10.62
CA LEU A 341 9.63 -11.67 -10.67
C LEU A 341 9.18 -10.60 -11.68
N PRO A 342 7.92 -10.64 -12.17
CA PRO A 342 7.34 -9.46 -12.79
C PRO A 342 7.37 -8.27 -11.84
N ALA A 343 7.32 -7.05 -12.36
CA ALA A 343 7.38 -5.83 -11.57
C ALA A 343 6.38 -5.84 -10.39
N ILE A 344 6.83 -5.44 -9.22
CA ILE A 344 5.97 -5.20 -8.06
C ILE A 344 5.69 -3.69 -8.07
N SER A 345 4.57 -3.31 -8.68
CA SER A 345 4.36 -1.92 -9.07
C SER A 345 2.87 -1.58 -9.14
N LYS A 346 2.57 -0.29 -8.92
CA LYS A 346 1.33 0.29 -9.40
C LYS A 346 1.39 0.44 -10.92
N TYR A 347 0.26 0.48 -11.56
CA TYR A 347 0.17 0.50 -13.02
C TYR A 347 0.95 1.68 -13.63
N GLY A 348 1.87 1.38 -14.54
CA GLY A 348 2.59 2.33 -15.38
C GLY A 348 3.97 2.79 -14.89
N HIS A 349 4.32 2.66 -13.62
CA HIS A 349 5.64 3.06 -13.11
C HIS A 349 6.76 2.12 -13.58
N ASP A 350 6.51 0.83 -13.57
CA ASP A 350 7.41 -0.19 -14.13
C ASP A 350 7.77 0.10 -15.58
N ARG A 351 6.78 0.53 -16.39
CA ARG A 351 6.98 0.91 -17.80
C ARG A 351 7.83 2.16 -17.94
N ALA A 352 7.60 3.16 -17.08
CA ALA A 352 8.41 4.37 -17.06
C ALA A 352 9.89 4.09 -16.79
N LEU A 353 10.18 3.12 -15.92
CA LEU A 353 11.54 2.70 -15.57
C LEU A 353 12.15 1.74 -16.61
N ALA A 354 11.33 0.89 -17.25
CA ALA A 354 11.77 -0.02 -18.30
C ALA A 354 12.03 0.64 -19.67
N GLY A 355 11.73 1.92 -19.84
CA GLY A 355 11.89 2.60 -21.12
C GLY A 355 10.88 2.18 -22.20
N LYS A 356 9.70 1.75 -21.78
CA LYS A 356 8.63 1.22 -22.66
C LYS A 356 7.42 2.15 -22.67
#